data_7be38dd30ba19a7bdd43ae114b87c0a4
#
_entry.id   7be38dd30ba19a7bdd43ae114b87c0a4
#
_cell.length_a   1.000
_cell.length_b   1.000
_cell.length_c   1.000
_cell.angle_alpha   90.00
_cell.angle_beta   90.00
_cell.angle_gamma   90.00
#
_symmetry.space_group_name_H-M   'P 1'
#
loop_
_entity.id
_entity.type
_entity.pdbx_description
1 polymer ?
#
loop_
_entity_poly.entity_id
_entity_poly.type
_entity_poly.pdbx_seq_one_letter_code
_entity_poly.pdbx_strand_id
1 'polypeptide(L)'
;MKGTNNLESPEFIGLDEAADMKSGTRVTFIPGLQALYAEALKNICFVKQIPLIRVLHPMMGTDKETGEDRQAELYKLTSQTSLPIMLHNDERPRNVWIEQLALAEQIGSDDSPNLIPDSFELRLEMFGLCSIILAEDGLVWNARILSDNPLARKYGYSEQASASALAKIVDVINLINSRLEAQEKRGSPYLVGNSVTAADIYWATMCMIILPASAEIMSRTEQNKGMLMWFESNSKIPEIANVLSKRIQEHHFKILSTYCETPAVLGGDLI
;
A
#
# COMPACT_ATOMS: atom_id res chain seq x y z
N MET A 1 16.31 21.12 25.24
CA MET A 1 15.66 19.97 25.86
C MET A 1 14.93 19.23 24.71
N LYS A 2 15.47 18.12 24.25
CA LYS A 2 14.81 17.28 23.25
C LYS A 2 13.79 16.44 23.98
N GLY A 3 12.49 16.73 23.75
CA GLY A 3 11.42 15.89 24.23
C GLY A 3 11.52 14.54 23.54
N THR A 4 11.74 13.50 24.32
CA THR A 4 11.51 12.12 23.90
C THR A 4 10.00 11.97 23.72
N ASN A 5 9.52 12.06 22.48
CA ASN A 5 8.19 11.58 22.15
C ASN A 5 8.22 10.06 22.38
N ASN A 6 7.70 9.61 23.51
CA ASN A 6 7.21 8.24 23.65
C ASN A 6 6.04 8.12 22.67
N LEU A 7 6.30 7.61 21.48
CA LEU A 7 5.26 7.13 20.60
C LEU A 7 4.69 5.90 21.30
N GLU A 8 3.57 6.07 22.00
CA GLU A 8 2.79 4.93 22.48
C GLU A 8 2.46 4.06 21.26
N SER A 9 2.67 2.75 21.38
CA SER A 9 2.29 1.81 20.33
C SER A 9 0.80 2.00 20.02
N PRO A 10 0.39 2.13 18.76
CA PRO A 10 -1.01 2.35 18.44
C PRO A 10 -1.84 1.18 18.95
N GLU A 11 -2.91 1.50 19.64
CA GLU A 11 -3.86 0.52 20.15
C GLU A 11 -4.59 -0.17 18.99
N PHE A 12 -4.67 -1.49 19.05
CA PHE A 12 -5.41 -2.32 18.10
C PHE A 12 -6.66 -2.87 18.76
N ILE A 13 -7.78 -2.85 18.04
CA ILE A 13 -9.00 -3.53 18.41
C ILE A 13 -9.17 -4.85 17.64
N GLY A 14 -10.02 -5.74 18.16
CA GLY A 14 -10.40 -6.98 17.50
C GLY A 14 -11.35 -6.74 16.31
N LEU A 15 -11.46 -7.75 15.44
CA LEU A 15 -12.36 -7.68 14.27
C LEU A 15 -13.83 -7.59 14.69
N ASP A 16 -14.24 -8.34 15.72
CA ASP A 16 -15.62 -8.33 16.23
C ASP A 16 -15.99 -6.96 16.80
N GLU A 17 -15.12 -6.38 17.64
CA GLU A 17 -15.29 -5.04 18.15
C GLU A 17 -15.40 -4.01 17.02
N ALA A 18 -14.53 -4.12 16.01
CA ALA A 18 -14.58 -3.23 14.86
C ALA A 18 -15.88 -3.37 14.05
N ALA A 19 -16.43 -4.58 13.93
CA ALA A 19 -17.68 -4.84 13.23
C ALA A 19 -18.91 -4.29 13.97
N ASP A 20 -18.86 -4.31 15.31
CA ASP A 20 -19.95 -3.80 16.16
C ASP A 20 -19.98 -2.27 16.26
N MET A 21 -18.87 -1.59 16.01
CA MET A 21 -18.79 -0.14 16.03
C MET A 21 -19.64 0.50 14.93
N LYS A 22 -20.43 1.53 15.30
CA LYS A 22 -21.32 2.27 14.39
C LYS A 22 -20.79 3.63 13.97
N SER A 23 -19.56 3.97 14.36
CA SER A 23 -18.94 5.26 14.02
C SER A 23 -17.42 5.14 13.87
N GLY A 24 -16.82 6.09 13.14
CA GLY A 24 -15.38 6.17 12.89
C GLY A 24 -14.90 5.33 11.71
N THR A 25 -13.65 5.55 11.32
CA THR A 25 -12.99 4.83 10.23
C THR A 25 -12.03 3.80 10.81
N ARG A 26 -12.24 2.54 10.49
CA ARG A 26 -11.48 1.39 10.99
C ARG A 26 -10.84 0.68 9.80
N VAL A 27 -9.55 0.36 9.92
CA VAL A 27 -8.79 -0.31 8.85
C VAL A 27 -8.01 -1.47 9.44
N THR A 28 -8.02 -2.62 8.74
CA THR A 28 -7.30 -3.80 9.18
C THR A 28 -5.83 -3.75 8.81
N PHE A 29 -4.96 -4.08 9.79
CA PHE A 29 -3.51 -4.17 9.63
C PHE A 29 -2.96 -5.42 10.32
N ILE A 30 -1.76 -5.81 9.93
CA ILE A 30 -0.91 -6.75 10.67
C ILE A 30 0.22 -5.92 11.28
N PRO A 31 0.31 -5.82 12.63
CA PRO A 31 1.33 -5.02 13.29
C PRO A 31 2.74 -5.38 12.85
N GLY A 32 3.56 -4.36 12.59
CA GLY A 32 4.97 -4.52 12.19
C GLY A 32 5.19 -5.12 10.79
N LEU A 33 4.13 -5.51 10.07
CA LEU A 33 4.26 -6.07 8.73
C LEU A 33 4.09 -4.99 7.66
N GLN A 34 5.05 -4.91 6.74
CA GLN A 34 4.96 -4.04 5.57
C GLN A 34 3.99 -4.60 4.52
N ALA A 35 2.70 -4.59 4.85
CA ALA A 35 1.62 -5.01 3.96
C ALA A 35 1.25 -3.85 3.02
N LEU A 36 1.83 -3.81 1.82
CA LEU A 36 1.82 -2.64 0.94
C LEU A 36 0.44 -2.04 0.67
N TYR A 37 -0.60 -2.85 0.46
CA TYR A 37 -1.96 -2.33 0.24
C TYR A 37 -2.54 -1.65 1.49
N ALA A 38 -2.25 -2.20 2.68
CA ALA A 38 -2.68 -1.59 3.93
C ALA A 38 -1.90 -0.30 4.22
N GLU A 39 -0.58 -0.31 3.97
CA GLU A 39 0.26 0.88 4.10
C GLU A 39 -0.15 1.97 3.10
N ALA A 40 -0.54 1.61 1.87
CA ALA A 40 -1.01 2.58 0.88
C ALA A 40 -2.33 3.22 1.31
N LEU A 41 -3.30 2.45 1.81
CA LEU A 41 -4.54 3.00 2.35
C LEU A 41 -4.27 3.88 3.58
N LYS A 42 -3.37 3.47 4.47
CA LYS A 42 -2.94 4.29 5.61
C LYS A 42 -2.36 5.63 5.14
N ASN A 43 -1.50 5.63 4.14
CA ASN A 43 -0.93 6.85 3.58
C ASN A 43 -1.99 7.74 2.91
N ILE A 44 -2.96 7.16 2.18
CA ILE A 44 -4.12 7.91 1.66
C ILE A 44 -4.89 8.58 2.81
N CYS A 45 -5.21 7.83 3.87
CA CYS A 45 -5.90 8.37 5.04
C CYS A 45 -5.08 9.45 5.75
N PHE A 46 -3.75 9.28 5.84
CA PHE A 46 -2.84 10.27 6.41
C PHE A 46 -2.87 11.59 5.62
N VAL A 47 -2.74 11.53 4.28
CA VAL A 47 -2.85 12.70 3.40
C VAL A 47 -4.20 13.38 3.53
N LYS A 48 -5.27 12.60 3.62
CA LYS A 48 -6.66 13.10 3.75
C LYS A 48 -7.02 13.50 5.19
N GLN A 49 -6.07 13.40 6.14
CA GLN A 49 -6.27 13.73 7.56
C GLN A 49 -7.43 12.96 8.20
N ILE A 50 -7.62 11.70 7.82
CA ILE A 50 -8.67 10.83 8.34
C ILE A 50 -8.14 10.09 9.57
N PRO A 51 -8.71 10.28 10.76
CA PRO A 51 -8.36 9.49 11.94
C PRO A 51 -8.68 8.00 11.72
N LEU A 52 -7.72 7.13 12.01
CA LEU A 52 -7.86 5.68 11.85
C LEU A 52 -7.89 4.95 13.19
N ILE A 53 -8.87 4.06 13.34
CA ILE A 53 -8.87 3.01 14.35
C ILE A 53 -8.23 1.77 13.71
N ARG A 54 -7.17 1.25 14.31
CA ARG A 54 -6.45 0.08 13.80
C ARG A 54 -7.10 -1.21 14.27
N VAL A 55 -7.34 -2.11 13.32
CA VAL A 55 -7.99 -3.41 13.56
C VAL A 55 -7.00 -4.52 13.27
N LEU A 56 -6.89 -5.49 14.15
CA LEU A 56 -6.05 -6.68 13.92
C LEU A 56 -6.60 -7.50 12.76
N HIS A 57 -5.79 -7.66 11.71
CA HIS A 57 -6.13 -8.56 10.62
C HIS A 57 -5.76 -9.99 10.99
N PRO A 58 -6.71 -10.94 10.93
CA PRO A 58 -6.43 -12.32 11.28
C PRO A 58 -5.43 -12.95 10.30
N MET A 59 -4.41 -13.61 10.84
CA MET A 59 -3.39 -14.31 10.04
C MET A 59 -4.00 -15.51 9.32
N MET A 60 -3.47 -15.81 8.13
CA MET A 60 -3.84 -17.03 7.40
C MET A 60 -3.52 -18.29 8.22
N GLY A 61 -4.30 -19.34 8.01
CA GLY A 61 -4.08 -20.67 8.57
C GLY A 61 -5.11 -21.06 9.61
N THR A 62 -4.93 -22.27 10.13
CA THR A 62 -5.83 -22.89 11.10
C THR A 62 -5.39 -22.55 12.51
N ASP A 63 -6.33 -22.25 13.38
CA ASP A 63 -6.10 -22.11 14.80
C ASP A 63 -5.75 -23.50 15.39
N LYS A 64 -4.68 -23.56 16.19
CA LYS A 64 -4.16 -24.83 16.72
C LYS A 64 -5.01 -25.41 17.85
N GLU A 65 -5.76 -24.57 18.54
CA GLU A 65 -6.58 -24.98 19.68
C GLU A 65 -7.97 -25.40 19.25
N THR A 66 -8.59 -24.62 18.35
CA THR A 66 -9.97 -24.86 17.90
C THR A 66 -10.06 -25.69 16.62
N GLY A 67 -9.00 -25.72 15.80
CA GLY A 67 -9.01 -26.36 14.48
C GLY A 67 -9.73 -25.56 13.40
N GLU A 68 -10.18 -24.33 13.70
CA GLU A 68 -10.93 -23.47 12.79
C GLU A 68 -10.00 -22.60 11.92
N ASP A 69 -10.48 -22.17 10.76
CA ASP A 69 -9.79 -21.18 9.93
C ASP A 69 -9.81 -19.84 10.65
N ARG A 70 -8.64 -19.29 10.92
CA ARG A 70 -8.48 -17.97 11.59
C ARG A 70 -9.13 -16.82 10.85
N GLN A 71 -9.37 -16.95 9.55
CA GLN A 71 -9.98 -15.92 8.72
C GLN A 71 -11.49 -16.14 8.49
N ALA A 72 -12.10 -17.13 9.14
CA ALA A 72 -13.52 -17.47 8.95
C ALA A 72 -14.46 -16.29 9.20
N GLU A 73 -14.29 -15.57 10.33
CA GLU A 73 -15.12 -14.40 10.65
C GLU A 73 -14.86 -13.23 9.70
N LEU A 74 -13.61 -13.03 9.29
CA LEU A 74 -13.28 -12.03 8.27
C LEU A 74 -13.98 -12.34 6.94
N TYR A 75 -13.93 -13.60 6.52
CA TYR A 75 -14.60 -14.05 5.29
C TYR A 75 -16.13 -13.88 5.38
N LYS A 76 -16.72 -14.18 6.51
CA LYS A 76 -18.15 -13.99 6.78
C LYS A 76 -18.55 -12.51 6.69
N LEU A 77 -17.72 -11.62 7.22
CA LEU A 77 -17.96 -10.17 7.22
C LEU A 77 -17.80 -9.56 5.82
N THR A 78 -16.85 -10.06 5.01
CA THR A 78 -16.34 -9.34 3.83
C THR A 78 -16.33 -10.16 2.54
N SER A 79 -16.63 -11.46 2.62
CA SER A 79 -16.53 -12.44 1.52
C SER A 79 -15.13 -12.54 0.88
N GLN A 80 -14.07 -12.14 1.63
CA GLN A 80 -12.67 -12.24 1.19
C GLN A 80 -11.74 -12.21 2.41
N THR A 81 -10.43 -12.53 2.21
CA THR A 81 -9.45 -12.68 3.29
C THR A 81 -8.20 -11.82 3.12
N SER A 82 -8.20 -10.89 2.17
CA SER A 82 -7.08 -9.99 1.93
C SER A 82 -7.21 -8.70 2.73
N LEU A 83 -6.06 -8.08 3.06
CA LEU A 83 -6.02 -6.77 3.69
C LEU A 83 -5.61 -5.69 2.67
N PRO A 84 -5.99 -4.42 2.91
CA PRO A 84 -6.80 -3.95 4.03
C PRO A 84 -8.32 -4.10 3.80
N ILE A 85 -9.06 -4.20 4.91
CA ILE A 85 -10.50 -3.95 4.94
C ILE A 85 -10.69 -2.56 5.53
N MET A 86 -11.55 -1.75 4.92
CA MET A 86 -11.95 -0.44 5.44
C MET A 86 -13.43 -0.47 5.84
N LEU A 87 -13.69 -0.16 7.10
CA LEU A 87 -15.02 0.01 7.68
C LEU A 87 -15.21 1.50 7.99
N HIS A 88 -16.38 2.04 7.70
CA HIS A 88 -16.72 3.41 8.02
C HIS A 88 -18.15 3.50 8.52
N ASN A 89 -18.32 4.06 9.71
CA ASN A 89 -19.61 4.14 10.38
C ASN A 89 -20.37 2.80 10.35
N ASP A 90 -21.66 2.79 10.09
CA ASP A 90 -22.49 1.58 9.95
C ASP A 90 -22.67 1.16 8.48
N GLU A 91 -21.65 1.42 7.65
CA GLU A 91 -21.67 1.10 6.24
C GLU A 91 -21.08 -0.28 5.95
N ARG A 92 -21.35 -0.82 4.75
CA ARG A 92 -20.72 -2.07 4.30
C ARG A 92 -19.19 -1.97 4.27
N PRO A 93 -18.45 -3.07 4.55
CA PRO A 93 -17.02 -3.10 4.38
C PRO A 93 -16.58 -2.78 2.95
N ARG A 94 -15.45 -2.10 2.78
CA ARG A 94 -14.81 -1.84 1.48
C ARG A 94 -13.50 -2.60 1.38
N ASN A 95 -13.41 -3.44 0.35
CA ASN A 95 -12.33 -4.39 0.14
C ASN A 95 -11.43 -4.02 -1.04
N VAL A 96 -11.89 -3.11 -1.89
CA VAL A 96 -11.22 -2.77 -3.16
C VAL A 96 -10.63 -1.37 -3.08
N TRP A 97 -9.39 -1.22 -3.52
CA TRP A 97 -8.63 0.02 -3.43
C TRP A 97 -9.38 1.24 -4.00
N ILE A 98 -10.12 1.07 -5.11
CA ILE A 98 -10.85 2.16 -5.75
C ILE A 98 -12.03 2.65 -4.88
N GLU A 99 -12.72 1.74 -4.19
CA GLU A 99 -13.80 2.12 -3.26
C GLU A 99 -13.24 2.75 -1.98
N GLN A 100 -12.09 2.27 -1.51
CA GLN A 100 -11.39 2.83 -0.37
C GLN A 100 -10.89 4.25 -0.66
N LEU A 101 -10.30 4.47 -1.85
CA LEU A 101 -9.88 5.80 -2.30
C LEU A 101 -11.08 6.76 -2.44
N ALA A 102 -12.17 6.32 -3.07
CA ALA A 102 -13.37 7.14 -3.24
C ALA A 102 -13.98 7.56 -1.89
N LEU A 103 -14.02 6.63 -0.92
CA LEU A 103 -14.47 6.96 0.42
C LEU A 103 -13.51 7.95 1.11
N ALA A 104 -12.19 7.72 1.02
CA ALA A 104 -11.20 8.62 1.62
C ALA A 104 -11.30 10.04 1.06
N GLU A 105 -11.56 10.20 -0.25
CA GLU A 105 -11.84 11.51 -0.85
C GLU A 105 -13.10 12.15 -0.26
N GLN A 106 -14.15 11.38 -0.06
CA GLN A 106 -15.44 11.87 0.44
C GLN A 106 -15.39 12.32 1.90
N ILE A 107 -14.64 11.59 2.76
CA ILE A 107 -14.63 11.83 4.21
C ILE A 107 -13.37 12.56 4.70
N GLY A 108 -12.43 12.82 3.80
CA GLY A 108 -11.20 13.55 4.13
C GLY A 108 -11.47 15.01 4.49
N SER A 109 -10.48 15.64 5.14
CA SER A 109 -10.54 17.07 5.47
C SER A 109 -10.60 17.92 4.20
N ASP A 110 -11.41 18.98 4.20
CA ASP A 110 -11.47 19.98 3.13
C ASP A 110 -10.12 20.71 2.91
N ASP A 111 -9.27 20.76 3.94
CA ASP A 111 -7.92 21.33 3.86
C ASP A 111 -6.88 20.37 3.26
N SER A 112 -7.25 19.11 3.03
CA SER A 112 -6.36 18.12 2.43
C SER A 112 -6.35 18.22 0.89
N PRO A 113 -5.25 17.80 0.22
CA PRO A 113 -5.22 17.81 -1.24
C PRO A 113 -6.22 16.82 -1.84
N ASN A 114 -6.80 17.18 -2.98
CA ASN A 114 -7.60 16.26 -3.79
C ASN A 114 -6.68 15.23 -4.44
N LEU A 115 -6.80 13.96 -4.06
CA LEU A 115 -6.02 12.86 -4.65
C LEU A 115 -6.65 12.32 -5.93
N ILE A 116 -7.94 12.61 -6.16
CA ILE A 116 -8.65 12.35 -7.42
C ILE A 116 -8.82 13.68 -8.16
N PRO A 117 -8.17 13.90 -9.32
CA PRO A 117 -8.28 15.16 -10.06
C PRO A 117 -9.70 15.50 -10.51
N ASP A 118 -10.06 16.79 -10.53
CA ASP A 118 -11.34 17.26 -11.03
C ASP A 118 -11.44 17.15 -12.56
N SER A 119 -10.33 17.40 -13.30
CA SER A 119 -10.28 17.20 -14.75
C SER A 119 -10.52 15.75 -15.13
N PHE A 120 -11.42 15.53 -16.08
CA PHE A 120 -11.78 14.19 -16.55
C PHE A 120 -10.58 13.47 -17.18
N GLU A 121 -9.77 14.16 -17.96
CA GLU A 121 -8.58 13.63 -18.60
C GLU A 121 -7.52 13.21 -17.56
N LEU A 122 -7.23 14.07 -16.57
CA LEU A 122 -6.28 13.76 -15.52
C LEU A 122 -6.79 12.62 -14.61
N ARG A 123 -8.10 12.55 -14.40
CA ARG A 123 -8.75 11.46 -13.65
C ARG A 123 -8.59 10.13 -14.36
N LEU A 124 -8.79 10.07 -15.69
CA LEU A 124 -8.54 8.87 -16.49
C LEU A 124 -7.08 8.43 -16.41
N GLU A 125 -6.15 9.36 -16.54
CA GLU A 125 -4.72 9.09 -16.42
C GLU A 125 -4.36 8.53 -15.04
N MET A 126 -4.86 9.16 -13.99
CA MET A 126 -4.62 8.76 -12.59
C MET A 126 -5.14 7.35 -12.33
N PHE A 127 -6.41 7.05 -12.68
CA PHE A 127 -6.97 5.71 -12.48
C PHE A 127 -6.29 4.65 -13.35
N GLY A 128 -5.87 5.00 -14.58
CA GLY A 128 -5.08 4.13 -15.44
C GLY A 128 -3.75 3.74 -14.80
N LEU A 129 -3.01 4.71 -14.26
CA LEU A 129 -1.75 4.46 -13.54
C LEU A 129 -2.00 3.64 -12.27
N CYS A 130 -3.01 3.98 -11.46
CA CYS A 130 -3.36 3.20 -10.28
C CYS A 130 -3.66 1.74 -10.64
N SER A 131 -4.36 1.48 -11.73
CA SER A 131 -4.71 0.13 -12.16
C SER A 131 -3.48 -0.71 -12.50
N ILE A 132 -2.52 -0.18 -13.26
CA ILE A 132 -1.29 -0.93 -13.59
C ILE A 132 -0.35 -1.12 -12.40
N ILE A 133 -0.51 -0.33 -11.34
CA ILE A 133 0.26 -0.48 -10.09
C ILE A 133 -0.40 -1.52 -9.17
N LEU A 134 -1.73 -1.44 -8.99
CA LEU A 134 -2.47 -2.10 -7.91
C LEU A 134 -3.26 -3.32 -8.33
N ALA A 135 -3.82 -3.31 -9.56
CA ALA A 135 -4.78 -4.32 -9.96
C ALA A 135 -4.11 -5.68 -10.24
N GLU A 136 -4.93 -6.67 -10.48
CA GLU A 136 -4.50 -7.98 -10.96
C GLU A 136 -3.65 -7.79 -12.22
N ASP A 137 -2.56 -8.54 -12.30
CA ASP A 137 -1.54 -8.41 -13.35
C ASP A 137 -0.73 -7.08 -13.35
N GLY A 138 -0.91 -6.25 -12.33
CA GLY A 138 -0.12 -5.03 -12.12
C GLY A 138 1.23 -5.30 -11.45
N LEU A 139 1.94 -4.20 -11.09
CA LEU A 139 3.29 -4.25 -10.50
C LEU A 139 3.38 -5.20 -9.30
N VAL A 140 2.55 -4.97 -8.27
CA VAL A 140 2.66 -5.71 -7.01
C VAL A 140 2.21 -7.16 -7.17
N TRP A 141 1.21 -7.39 -8.02
CA TRP A 141 0.75 -8.75 -8.34
C TRP A 141 1.88 -9.58 -8.96
N ASN A 142 2.51 -9.05 -10.01
CA ASN A 142 3.62 -9.71 -10.68
C ASN A 142 4.84 -9.89 -9.76
N ALA A 143 5.16 -8.90 -8.92
CA ALA A 143 6.27 -9.02 -7.97
C ALA A 143 6.05 -10.12 -6.92
N ARG A 144 4.79 -10.42 -6.55
CA ARG A 144 4.45 -11.51 -5.62
C ARG A 144 4.65 -12.90 -6.21
N ILE A 145 4.49 -13.05 -7.51
CA ILE A 145 4.57 -14.35 -8.22
C ILE A 145 5.91 -14.61 -8.90
N LEU A 146 6.95 -13.82 -8.61
CA LEU A 146 8.30 -14.04 -9.16
C LEU A 146 8.93 -15.36 -8.71
N SER A 147 8.52 -15.90 -7.57
CA SER A 147 8.99 -17.19 -7.04
C SER A 147 7.89 -17.94 -6.33
N ASP A 148 7.98 -19.28 -6.32
CA ASP A 148 7.01 -20.12 -5.62
C ASP A 148 7.13 -19.99 -4.09
N ASN A 149 6.02 -19.59 -3.48
CA ASN A 149 5.85 -19.54 -2.03
C ASN A 149 4.34 -19.53 -1.69
N PRO A 150 3.94 -19.75 -0.40
CA PRO A 150 2.52 -19.78 -0.02
C PRO A 150 1.73 -18.54 -0.40
N LEU A 151 2.34 -17.35 -0.33
CA LEU A 151 1.69 -16.11 -0.74
C LEU A 151 1.52 -16.04 -2.26
N ALA A 152 2.56 -16.41 -3.03
CA ALA A 152 2.51 -16.43 -4.49
C ALA A 152 1.40 -17.35 -5.02
N ARG A 153 1.21 -18.51 -4.40
CA ARG A 153 0.16 -19.47 -4.76
C ARG A 153 -1.24 -18.89 -4.58
N LYS A 154 -1.47 -18.09 -3.53
CA LYS A 154 -2.72 -17.35 -3.33
C LYS A 154 -3.00 -16.38 -4.49
N TYR A 155 -1.94 -15.85 -5.12
CA TYR A 155 -2.02 -14.88 -6.21
C TYR A 155 -1.85 -15.50 -7.61
N GLY A 156 -2.05 -16.78 -7.76
CA GLY A 156 -2.08 -17.46 -9.05
C GLY A 156 -0.69 -17.80 -9.62
N TYR A 157 0.29 -18.05 -8.73
CA TYR A 157 1.60 -18.54 -9.18
C TYR A 157 1.48 -19.78 -10.07
N SER A 158 2.17 -19.73 -11.18
CA SER A 158 2.55 -20.86 -12.02
C SER A 158 3.91 -20.56 -12.67
N GLU A 159 4.61 -21.56 -13.12
CA GLU A 159 5.89 -21.36 -13.83
C GLU A 159 5.73 -20.42 -15.03
N GLN A 160 4.65 -20.55 -15.78
CA GLN A 160 4.33 -19.69 -16.92
C GLN A 160 4.04 -18.26 -16.48
N ALA A 161 3.25 -18.05 -15.44
CA ALA A 161 2.94 -16.71 -14.90
C ALA A 161 4.20 -16.03 -14.37
N SER A 162 5.03 -16.76 -13.60
CA SER A 162 6.31 -16.28 -13.08
C SER A 162 7.28 -15.89 -14.20
N ALA A 163 7.38 -16.69 -15.26
CA ALA A 163 8.27 -16.40 -16.39
C ALA A 163 7.91 -15.08 -17.11
N SER A 164 6.63 -14.71 -17.14
CA SER A 164 6.18 -13.43 -17.74
C SER A 164 6.19 -12.25 -16.78
N ALA A 165 6.17 -12.50 -15.47
CA ALA A 165 6.02 -11.48 -14.44
C ALA A 165 7.14 -10.44 -14.45
N LEU A 166 8.39 -10.88 -14.66
CA LEU A 166 9.55 -9.99 -14.67
C LEU A 166 9.47 -8.95 -15.80
N ALA A 167 9.11 -9.38 -17.01
CA ALA A 167 8.93 -8.46 -18.15
C ALA A 167 7.85 -7.42 -17.86
N LYS A 168 6.70 -7.82 -17.29
CA LYS A 168 5.61 -6.93 -16.93
C LYS A 168 6.03 -5.91 -15.86
N ILE A 169 6.82 -6.31 -14.86
CA ILE A 169 7.38 -5.39 -13.87
C ILE A 169 8.25 -4.33 -14.56
N VAL A 170 9.15 -4.76 -15.45
CA VAL A 170 10.04 -3.87 -16.21
C VAL A 170 9.24 -2.89 -17.06
N ASP A 171 8.17 -3.35 -17.73
CA ASP A 171 7.28 -2.51 -18.54
C ASP A 171 6.59 -1.43 -17.68
N VAL A 172 6.09 -1.79 -16.49
CA VAL A 172 5.49 -0.81 -15.57
C VAL A 172 6.52 0.22 -15.12
N ILE A 173 7.73 -0.20 -14.75
CA ILE A 173 8.80 0.73 -14.31
C ILE A 173 9.16 1.70 -15.46
N ASN A 174 9.30 1.20 -16.69
CA ASN A 174 9.60 2.00 -17.86
C ASN A 174 8.48 3.01 -18.18
N LEU A 175 7.21 2.59 -18.04
CA LEU A 175 6.06 3.48 -18.21
C LEU A 175 6.08 4.63 -17.17
N ILE A 176 6.29 4.31 -15.91
CA ILE A 176 6.41 5.32 -14.84
C ILE A 176 7.58 6.27 -15.09
N ASN A 177 8.75 5.73 -15.50
CA ASN A 177 9.91 6.56 -15.81
C ASN A 177 9.64 7.53 -16.97
N SER A 178 9.02 7.05 -18.05
CA SER A 178 8.62 7.87 -19.19
C SER A 178 7.59 8.93 -18.79
N ARG A 179 6.66 8.56 -17.89
CA ARG A 179 5.66 9.50 -17.37
C ARG A 179 6.30 10.62 -16.55
N LEU A 180 7.18 10.28 -15.62
CA LEU A 180 7.92 11.26 -14.82
C LEU A 180 8.77 12.18 -15.71
N GLU A 181 9.42 11.64 -16.74
CA GLU A 181 10.17 12.46 -17.71
C GLU A 181 9.26 13.46 -18.45
N ALA A 182 8.09 13.01 -18.88
CA ALA A 182 7.13 13.89 -19.57
C ALA A 182 6.60 14.99 -18.65
N GLN A 183 6.36 14.67 -17.39
CA GLN A 183 5.90 15.63 -16.37
C GLN A 183 7.00 16.64 -15.99
N GLU A 184 8.25 16.19 -15.86
CA GLU A 184 9.41 17.06 -15.61
C GLU A 184 9.57 18.11 -16.73
N LYS A 185 9.41 17.72 -18.00
CA LYS A 185 9.41 18.66 -19.15
C LYS A 185 8.28 19.70 -19.08
N ARG A 186 7.20 19.43 -18.34
CA ARG A 186 6.09 20.35 -18.06
C ARG A 186 6.26 21.14 -16.77
N GLY A 187 7.36 20.92 -16.04
CA GLY A 187 7.66 21.57 -14.75
C GLY A 187 6.92 20.93 -13.56
N SER A 188 6.33 19.75 -13.72
CA SER A 188 5.64 19.04 -12.64
C SER A 188 6.48 17.89 -12.07
N PRO A 189 6.56 17.76 -10.75
CA PRO A 189 7.23 16.64 -10.08
C PRO A 189 6.32 15.46 -9.77
N TYR A 190 5.08 15.46 -10.26
CA TYR A 190 4.07 14.44 -9.97
C TYR A 190 3.79 13.57 -11.20
N LEU A 191 3.20 12.40 -10.99
CA LEU A 191 2.83 11.47 -12.07
C LEU A 191 1.69 12.02 -12.95
N VAL A 192 0.77 12.80 -12.36
CA VAL A 192 -0.40 13.33 -13.05
C VAL A 192 -0.63 14.78 -12.66
N GLY A 193 -0.81 15.65 -13.65
CA GLY A 193 -1.10 17.08 -13.42
C GLY A 193 0.03 17.81 -12.68
N ASN A 194 -0.33 18.81 -11.85
CA ASN A 194 0.59 19.71 -11.16
C ASN A 194 0.51 19.63 -9.64
N SER A 195 -0.25 18.68 -9.11
CA SER A 195 -0.42 18.40 -7.67
C SER A 195 -0.31 16.91 -7.39
N VAL A 196 -0.07 16.56 -6.14
CA VAL A 196 -0.06 15.15 -5.71
C VAL A 196 -1.43 14.51 -6.01
N THR A 197 -1.40 13.28 -6.50
CA THR A 197 -2.59 12.47 -6.76
C THR A 197 -2.47 11.10 -6.10
N ALA A 198 -3.55 10.32 -6.10
CA ALA A 198 -3.52 8.95 -5.62
C ALA A 198 -2.48 8.09 -6.35
N ALA A 199 -2.21 8.37 -7.64
CA ALA A 199 -1.18 7.66 -8.40
C ALA A 199 0.21 7.82 -7.79
N ASP A 200 0.56 9.01 -7.28
CA ASP A 200 1.84 9.27 -6.62
C ASP A 200 1.96 8.48 -5.32
N ILE A 201 0.92 8.52 -4.48
CA ILE A 201 0.90 7.83 -3.18
C ILE A 201 0.96 6.31 -3.36
N TYR A 202 0.13 5.78 -4.27
CA TYR A 202 0.15 4.35 -4.58
C TYR A 202 1.47 3.92 -5.20
N TRP A 203 2.00 4.66 -6.17
CA TRP A 203 3.30 4.34 -6.74
C TRP A 203 4.40 4.31 -5.67
N ALA A 204 4.53 5.38 -4.87
CA ALA A 204 5.57 5.48 -3.86
C ALA A 204 5.47 4.36 -2.81
N THR A 205 4.27 3.97 -2.40
CA THR A 205 4.10 2.89 -1.43
C THR A 205 4.32 1.51 -2.07
N MET A 206 3.75 1.27 -3.25
CA MET A 206 3.78 -0.05 -3.88
C MET A 206 5.14 -0.41 -4.47
N CYS A 207 5.88 0.57 -5.00
CA CYS A 207 7.20 0.30 -5.55
C CYS A 207 8.23 -0.12 -4.48
N MET A 208 7.94 0.01 -3.19
CA MET A 208 8.80 -0.53 -2.13
C MET A 208 9.09 -2.03 -2.28
N ILE A 209 8.22 -2.78 -2.97
CA ILE A 209 8.46 -4.20 -3.26
C ILE A 209 9.69 -4.44 -4.16
N ILE A 210 10.11 -3.41 -4.92
CA ILE A 210 11.27 -3.43 -5.84
C ILE A 210 12.26 -2.29 -5.56
N LEU A 211 11.91 -1.33 -4.74
CA LEU A 211 12.73 -0.20 -4.31
C LEU A 211 12.43 0.09 -2.84
N PRO A 212 13.01 -0.68 -1.91
CA PRO A 212 12.77 -0.50 -0.47
C PRO A 212 13.08 0.92 -0.01
N ALA A 213 12.22 1.48 0.83
CA ALA A 213 12.44 2.79 1.42
C ALA A 213 13.72 2.82 2.28
N SER A 214 14.35 3.99 2.38
CA SER A 214 15.52 4.18 3.24
C SER A 214 15.17 3.98 4.71
N ALA A 215 16.20 3.75 5.56
CA ALA A 215 16.00 3.63 7.01
C ALA A 215 15.47 4.93 7.66
N GLU A 216 15.66 6.06 7.00
CA GLU A 216 15.12 7.35 7.40
C GLU A 216 13.59 7.40 7.27
N ILE A 217 13.07 6.83 6.19
CA ILE A 217 11.63 6.74 5.92
C ILE A 217 10.97 5.64 6.74
N MET A 218 11.62 4.48 6.85
CA MET A 218 11.07 3.30 7.49
C MET A 218 12.12 2.59 8.34
N SER A 219 11.90 2.56 9.65
CA SER A 219 12.80 1.91 10.60
C SER A 219 12.95 0.41 10.27
N ARG A 220 14.15 -0.12 10.54
CA ARG A 220 14.48 -1.53 10.41
C ARG A 220 14.22 -2.21 11.75
N THR A 221 13.24 -3.11 11.80
CA THR A 221 12.85 -3.86 13.00
C THR A 221 12.96 -5.36 12.75
N GLU A 222 12.98 -6.18 13.80
CA GLU A 222 12.95 -7.63 13.64
C GLU A 222 11.62 -8.10 12.99
N GLN A 223 10.50 -7.39 13.22
CA GLN A 223 9.20 -7.72 12.65
C GLN A 223 9.17 -7.53 11.13
N ASN A 224 9.76 -6.44 10.61
CA ASN A 224 9.74 -6.16 9.17
C ASN A 224 10.93 -6.75 8.40
N LYS A 225 11.92 -7.31 9.07
CA LYS A 225 13.17 -7.81 8.49
C LYS A 225 12.96 -8.81 7.34
N GLY A 226 12.06 -9.77 7.52
CA GLY A 226 11.78 -10.77 6.50
C GLY A 226 11.21 -10.16 5.21
N MET A 227 10.28 -9.23 5.34
CA MET A 227 9.70 -8.52 4.19
C MET A 227 10.73 -7.62 3.51
N LEU A 228 11.54 -6.91 4.28
CA LEU A 228 12.62 -6.07 3.73
C LEU A 228 13.65 -6.88 2.97
N MET A 229 14.08 -8.02 3.50
CA MET A 229 15.01 -8.91 2.79
C MET A 229 14.41 -9.39 1.46
N TRP A 230 13.13 -9.70 1.43
CA TRP A 230 12.45 -10.07 0.19
C TRP A 230 12.41 -8.90 -0.81
N PHE A 231 12.03 -7.70 -0.39
CA PHE A 231 12.00 -6.51 -1.24
C PHE A 231 13.40 -6.13 -1.73
N GLU A 232 14.41 -6.23 -0.88
CA GLU A 232 15.82 -6.03 -1.25
C GLU A 232 16.30 -7.09 -2.26
N SER A 233 15.80 -8.33 -2.18
CA SER A 233 16.14 -9.34 -3.19
C SER A 233 15.54 -9.02 -4.55
N ASN A 234 14.29 -8.54 -4.59
CA ASN A 234 13.66 -8.10 -5.82
C ASN A 234 14.39 -6.90 -6.46
N SER A 235 14.84 -5.93 -5.64
CA SER A 235 15.58 -4.76 -6.14
C SER A 235 16.93 -5.08 -6.75
N LYS A 236 17.49 -6.27 -6.44
CA LYS A 236 18.79 -6.75 -6.97
C LYS A 236 18.66 -7.59 -8.24
N ILE A 237 17.43 -7.89 -8.69
CA ILE A 237 17.22 -8.56 -9.97
C ILE A 237 17.75 -7.63 -11.08
N PRO A 238 18.70 -8.07 -11.94
CA PRO A 238 19.37 -7.17 -12.88
C PRO A 238 18.43 -6.40 -13.80
N GLU A 239 17.38 -7.04 -14.29
CA GLU A 239 16.38 -6.43 -15.17
C GLU A 239 15.60 -5.31 -14.45
N ILE A 240 15.32 -5.46 -13.17
CA ILE A 240 14.68 -4.43 -12.34
C ILE A 240 15.68 -3.32 -12.00
N ALA A 241 16.85 -3.69 -11.50
CA ALA A 241 17.87 -2.72 -11.07
C ALA A 241 18.27 -1.77 -12.21
N ASN A 242 18.39 -2.27 -13.44
CA ASN A 242 18.80 -1.49 -14.61
C ASN A 242 17.78 -0.44 -15.06
N VAL A 243 16.50 -0.59 -14.71
CA VAL A 243 15.42 0.33 -15.11
C VAL A 243 14.98 1.26 -13.97
N LEU A 244 15.41 1.03 -12.72
CA LEU A 244 15.19 1.92 -11.58
C LEU A 244 16.04 3.18 -11.68
N SER A 245 15.60 4.11 -12.50
CA SER A 245 16.31 5.38 -12.75
C SER A 245 16.42 6.25 -11.51
N LYS A 246 17.38 7.20 -11.51
CA LYS A 246 17.51 8.22 -10.46
C LYS A 246 16.22 9.02 -10.29
N ARG A 247 15.52 9.36 -11.38
CA ARG A 247 14.24 10.07 -11.37
C ARG A 247 13.16 9.31 -10.58
N ILE A 248 13.07 7.99 -10.76
CA ILE A 248 12.15 7.14 -10.00
C ILE A 248 12.52 7.16 -8.51
N GLN A 249 13.79 7.03 -8.17
CA GLN A 249 14.28 7.04 -6.78
C GLN A 249 13.99 8.39 -6.10
N GLU A 250 14.23 9.50 -6.78
CA GLU A 250 13.96 10.85 -6.28
C GLU A 250 12.45 11.11 -6.09
N HIS A 251 11.63 10.70 -7.05
CA HIS A 251 10.18 10.79 -6.92
C HIS A 251 9.66 9.95 -5.74
N HIS A 252 10.09 8.69 -5.63
CA HIS A 252 9.74 7.79 -4.54
C HIS A 252 10.08 8.40 -3.17
N PHE A 253 11.31 8.85 -2.98
CA PHE A 253 11.75 9.49 -1.75
C PHE A 253 10.94 10.75 -1.44
N LYS A 254 10.76 11.63 -2.45
CA LYS A 254 9.99 12.87 -2.31
C LYS A 254 8.56 12.61 -1.84
N ILE A 255 7.85 11.69 -2.48
CA ILE A 255 6.46 11.43 -2.13
C ILE A 255 6.35 10.84 -0.72
N LEU A 256 7.18 9.84 -0.38
CA LEU A 256 7.17 9.25 0.95
C LEU A 256 7.51 10.28 2.05
N SER A 257 8.56 11.08 1.86
CA SER A 257 9.01 12.05 2.88
C SER A 257 8.11 13.28 3.02
N THR A 258 7.35 13.64 1.97
CA THR A 258 6.54 14.87 1.96
C THR A 258 5.08 14.61 2.31
N TYR A 259 4.52 13.49 1.84
CA TYR A 259 3.08 13.23 1.91
C TYR A 259 2.70 12.04 2.77
N CYS A 260 3.62 11.11 3.01
CA CYS A 260 3.32 9.91 3.80
C CYS A 260 3.79 10.06 5.25
N GLU A 261 3.27 9.21 6.13
CA GLU A 261 3.73 9.13 7.51
C GLU A 261 5.21 8.78 7.55
N THR A 262 6.05 9.66 8.11
CA THR A 262 7.50 9.50 8.16
C THR A 262 8.05 9.91 9.53
N PRO A 263 8.76 9.03 10.24
CA PRO A 263 9.02 7.62 9.88
C PRO A 263 7.75 6.79 9.83
N ALA A 264 7.69 5.84 8.90
CA ALA A 264 6.53 4.98 8.74
C ALA A 264 6.35 4.06 9.95
N VAL A 265 5.16 4.06 10.52
CA VAL A 265 4.73 3.12 11.58
C VAL A 265 3.92 2.02 10.92
N LEU A 266 4.56 0.86 10.67
CA LEU A 266 3.99 -0.24 9.91
C LEU A 266 2.82 -0.90 10.65
N GLY A 267 1.62 -0.73 10.13
CA GLY A 267 0.38 -1.25 10.73
C GLY A 267 0.14 -0.80 12.18
N GLY A 268 1.11 -0.13 12.75
CA GLY A 268 1.30 0.11 14.16
C GLY A 268 2.32 -0.86 14.71
N ASP A 269 3.58 -0.45 14.86
CA ASP A 269 4.60 -1.28 15.49
C ASP A 269 4.17 -1.62 16.92
N LEU A 270 4.08 -2.91 17.23
CA LEU A 270 4.14 -3.39 18.61
C LEU A 270 5.62 -3.37 18.98
N ILE A 271 6.10 -2.27 19.49
CA ILE A 271 7.45 -2.18 20.06
C ILE A 271 7.39 -2.65 21.52
#